data_f050d8eceee59d10c9624f05f46ba90d
#
_entry.id   f050d8eceee59d10c9624f05f46ba90d
#
_cell.length_a   1.000
_cell.length_b   1.000
_cell.length_c   1.000
_cell.angle_alpha   90.00
_cell.angle_beta   90.00
_cell.angle_gamma   90.00
#
_symmetry.space_group_name_H-M   'P 1'
#
loop_
_entity.id
_entity.type
_entity.pdbx_description
1 polymer ?
#
loop_
_entity_poly.entity_id
_entity_poly.type
_entity_poly.pdbx_seq_one_letter_code
_entity_poly.pdbx_strand_id
1 'polypeptide(L)'
;GIFFSGAFCSIFWLKKRGIMPGLCFSNELISRDEGSHLEFAVALYGHLQEKCNSKDIHKIVQSAVEIEESFITEALPCKMIGMDAEQMKQYIRYVGDRLMKQLGQQPIFGAENPFAWMETISLEGKTNFFEKRVGDYSKRMAEEGDSVRFDEEF
;
A
#
# COMPACT_ATOMS: atom_id res chain seq x y z
N GLY A 1 -1.73 0.77 9.58
CA GLY A 1 -0.34 1.11 9.30
C GLY A 1 0.52 -0.08 8.91
N ILE A 2 0.27 -1.28 9.48
CA ILE A 2 1.05 -2.51 9.17
C ILE A 2 0.17 -3.50 8.42
N PHE A 3 -0.98 -3.85 8.97
CA PHE A 3 -1.94 -4.72 8.31
C PHE A 3 -2.35 -4.15 6.94
N PHE A 4 -2.59 -5.04 5.98
CA PHE A 4 -2.83 -4.78 4.56
C PHE A 4 -1.58 -4.35 3.75
N SER A 5 -0.42 -4.10 4.38
CA SER A 5 0.79 -3.69 3.64
C SER A 5 1.23 -4.74 2.62
N GLY A 6 1.18 -6.01 3.00
CA GLY A 6 1.46 -7.13 2.11
C GLY A 6 0.44 -7.27 0.98
N ALA A 7 -0.86 -7.12 1.28
CA ALA A 7 -1.92 -7.18 0.29
C ALA A 7 -1.83 -6.03 -0.72
N PHE A 8 -1.63 -4.79 -0.26
CA PHE A 8 -1.42 -3.65 -1.14
C PHE A 8 -0.19 -3.84 -2.04
N CYS A 9 0.93 -4.28 -1.48
CA CYS A 9 2.14 -4.56 -2.24
C CYS A 9 1.91 -5.60 -3.33
N SER A 10 1.18 -6.68 -3.02
CA SER A 10 0.84 -7.73 -3.99
C SER A 10 0.01 -7.20 -5.16
N ILE A 11 -0.97 -6.32 -4.91
CA ILE A 11 -1.77 -5.72 -5.98
C ILE A 11 -0.97 -4.68 -6.77
N PHE A 12 -0.07 -3.92 -6.14
CA PHE A 12 0.87 -3.04 -6.85
C PHE A 12 1.84 -3.81 -7.74
N TRP A 13 2.20 -5.06 -7.36
CA TRP A 13 2.96 -5.94 -8.25
C TRP A 13 2.17 -6.29 -9.52
N LEU A 14 0.84 -6.52 -9.42
CA LEU A 14 -0.02 -6.69 -10.60
C LEU A 14 -0.01 -5.44 -11.48
N LYS A 15 -0.04 -4.25 -10.88
CA LYS A 15 0.09 -2.97 -11.61
C LYS A 15 1.40 -2.90 -12.38
N LYS A 16 2.52 -3.24 -11.75
CA LYS A 16 3.83 -3.31 -12.42
C LYS A 16 3.83 -4.24 -13.63
N ARG A 17 3.02 -5.29 -13.60
CA ARG A 17 2.85 -6.26 -14.69
C ARG A 17 1.85 -5.82 -15.75
N GLY A 18 1.17 -4.69 -15.56
CA GLY A 18 0.16 -4.19 -16.48
C GLY A 18 -1.13 -5.02 -16.53
N ILE A 19 -1.40 -5.81 -15.50
CA ILE A 19 -2.59 -6.69 -15.44
C ILE A 19 -3.60 -6.19 -14.41
N MET A 20 -4.86 -6.53 -14.59
CA MET A 20 -5.99 -6.17 -13.71
C MET A 20 -6.09 -4.65 -13.41
N PRO A 21 -6.19 -3.78 -14.44
CA PRO A 21 -6.10 -2.33 -14.26
C PRO A 21 -7.17 -1.77 -13.32
N GLY A 22 -8.40 -2.30 -13.34
CA GLY A 22 -9.47 -1.87 -12.44
C GLY A 22 -9.16 -2.17 -10.97
N LEU A 23 -8.64 -3.37 -10.67
CA LEU A 23 -8.22 -3.73 -9.32
C LEU A 23 -7.04 -2.86 -8.86
N CYS A 24 -6.06 -2.65 -9.73
CA CYS A 24 -4.90 -1.80 -9.42
C CYS A 24 -5.32 -0.35 -9.14
N PHE A 25 -6.23 0.20 -9.92
CA PHE A 25 -6.77 1.54 -9.70
C PHE A 25 -7.51 1.64 -8.36
N SER A 26 -8.38 0.67 -8.05
CA SER A 26 -9.05 0.60 -6.74
C SER A 26 -8.04 0.54 -5.60
N ASN A 27 -7.00 -0.28 -5.73
CA ASN A 27 -5.93 -0.41 -4.73
C ASN A 27 -5.19 0.92 -4.49
N GLU A 28 -4.95 1.71 -5.54
CA GLU A 28 -4.33 3.03 -5.41
C GLU A 28 -5.21 3.98 -4.57
N LEU A 29 -6.51 3.99 -4.81
CA LEU A 29 -7.43 4.83 -4.06
C LEU A 29 -7.49 4.41 -2.59
N ILE A 30 -7.68 3.12 -2.33
CA ILE A 30 -7.78 2.56 -0.99
C ILE A 30 -6.47 2.77 -0.22
N SER A 31 -5.32 2.45 -0.82
CA SER A 31 -4.03 2.59 -0.13
C SER A 31 -3.69 4.05 0.19
N ARG A 32 -4.14 4.99 -0.63
CA ARG A 32 -4.01 6.41 -0.34
C ARG A 32 -4.88 6.83 0.85
N ASP A 33 -6.14 6.38 0.88
CA ASP A 33 -7.05 6.68 1.97
C ASP A 33 -6.55 6.07 3.29
N GLU A 34 -6.04 4.83 3.25
CA GLU A 34 -5.38 4.20 4.41
C GLU A 34 -4.11 4.95 4.86
N GLY A 35 -3.37 5.54 3.93
CA GLY A 35 -2.27 6.44 4.25
C GLY A 35 -2.72 7.67 5.06
N SER A 36 -3.83 8.30 4.66
CA SER A 36 -4.43 9.44 5.38
C SER A 36 -4.96 9.04 6.76
N HIS A 37 -5.57 7.85 6.88
CA HIS A 37 -6.00 7.30 8.17
C HIS A 37 -4.81 7.10 9.12
N LEU A 38 -3.69 6.60 8.60
CA LEU A 38 -2.47 6.43 9.38
C LEU A 38 -1.92 7.78 9.86
N GLU A 39 -1.83 8.77 8.96
CA GLU A 39 -1.36 10.12 9.30
C GLU A 39 -2.24 10.75 10.38
N PHE A 40 -3.56 10.60 10.27
CA PHE A 40 -4.50 11.04 11.30
C PHE A 40 -4.26 10.34 12.65
N ALA A 41 -4.09 9.01 12.64
CA ALA A 41 -3.82 8.25 13.86
C ALA A 41 -2.50 8.66 14.53
N VAL A 42 -1.45 8.90 13.75
CA VAL A 42 -0.16 9.40 14.26
C VAL A 42 -0.30 10.81 14.85
N ALA A 43 -1.04 11.70 14.17
CA ALA A 43 -1.32 13.04 14.68
C ALA A 43 -2.12 12.97 16.00
N LEU A 44 -3.16 12.14 16.04
CA LEU A 44 -3.96 11.94 17.25
C LEU A 44 -3.11 11.40 18.41
N TYR A 45 -2.25 10.41 18.14
CA TYR A 45 -1.29 9.91 19.14
C TYR A 45 -0.37 11.03 19.66
N GLY A 46 0.04 11.96 18.79
CA GLY A 46 0.82 13.14 19.14
C GLY A 46 0.14 14.02 20.20
N HIS A 47 -1.21 14.10 20.17
CA HIS A 47 -2.01 14.92 21.09
C HIS A 47 -2.38 14.23 22.41
N LEU A 48 -2.09 12.93 22.59
CA LEU A 48 -2.35 12.25 23.84
C LEU A 48 -1.50 12.86 24.98
N GLN A 49 -2.15 13.13 26.10
CA GLN A 49 -1.47 13.63 27.30
C GLN A 49 -0.61 12.53 27.95
N GLU A 50 -1.15 11.32 28.01
CA GLU A 50 -0.42 10.14 28.49
C GLU A 50 -0.15 9.22 27.30
N LYS A 51 1.13 9.01 26.98
CA LYS A 51 1.57 8.15 25.89
C LYS A 51 2.04 6.81 26.43
N CYS A 52 1.83 5.76 25.66
CA CYS A 52 2.40 4.44 25.95
C CYS A 52 3.94 4.55 26.06
N ASN A 53 4.53 3.72 26.92
CA ASN A 53 5.99 3.65 26.99
C ASN A 53 6.55 2.99 25.72
N SER A 54 7.80 3.31 25.40
CA SER A 54 8.49 2.80 24.20
C SER A 54 8.49 1.28 24.10
N LYS A 55 8.62 0.58 25.25
CA LYS A 55 8.67 -0.90 25.24
C LYS A 55 7.35 -1.52 24.81
N ASP A 56 6.23 -0.93 25.21
CA ASP A 56 4.91 -1.45 24.82
C ASP A 56 4.61 -1.14 23.36
N ILE A 57 4.99 0.06 22.87
CA ILE A 57 4.89 0.38 21.43
C ILE A 57 5.71 -0.61 20.60
N HIS A 58 6.95 -0.90 20.99
CA HIS A 58 7.80 -1.88 20.31
C HIS A 58 7.13 -3.26 20.26
N LYS A 59 6.61 -3.76 21.38
CA LYS A 59 5.92 -5.06 21.43
C LYS A 59 4.70 -5.10 20.52
N ILE A 60 3.88 -4.05 20.54
CA ILE A 60 2.67 -3.98 19.70
C ILE A 60 3.05 -4.00 18.22
N VAL A 61 4.01 -3.17 17.80
CA VAL A 61 4.44 -3.09 16.41
C VAL A 61 5.11 -4.39 15.97
N GLN A 62 5.99 -4.96 16.80
CA GLN A 62 6.65 -6.24 16.52
C GLN A 62 5.62 -7.36 16.34
N SER A 63 4.66 -7.49 17.26
CA SER A 63 3.60 -8.50 17.17
C SER A 63 2.75 -8.32 15.90
N ALA A 64 2.41 -7.08 15.54
CA ALA A 64 1.67 -6.81 14.31
C ALA A 64 2.44 -7.20 13.05
N VAL A 65 3.76 -6.95 13.02
CA VAL A 65 4.63 -7.36 11.92
C VAL A 65 4.68 -8.89 11.80
N GLU A 66 4.86 -9.60 12.91
CA GLU A 66 4.91 -11.07 12.94
C GLU A 66 3.59 -11.68 12.42
N ILE A 67 2.44 -11.12 12.80
CA ILE A 67 1.13 -11.55 12.31
C ILE A 67 0.99 -11.34 10.80
N GLU A 68 1.35 -10.16 10.31
CA GLU A 68 1.28 -9.84 8.88
C GLU A 68 2.26 -10.70 8.06
N GLU A 69 3.46 -10.97 8.58
CA GLU A 69 4.42 -11.89 7.95
C GLU A 69 3.87 -13.30 7.82
N SER A 70 3.22 -13.82 8.88
CA SER A 70 2.58 -15.14 8.86
C SER A 70 1.46 -15.18 7.83
N PHE A 71 0.58 -14.18 7.85
CA PHE A 71 -0.52 -14.04 6.90
C PHE A 71 -0.01 -14.06 5.44
N ILE A 72 0.99 -13.23 5.12
CA ILE A 72 1.46 -13.12 3.74
C ILE A 72 2.21 -14.37 3.28
N THR A 73 2.90 -15.06 4.19
CA THR A 73 3.60 -16.32 3.89
C THR A 73 2.60 -17.44 3.54
N GLU A 74 1.47 -17.48 4.23
CA GLU A 74 0.39 -18.44 3.94
C GLU A 74 -0.37 -18.06 2.66
N ALA A 75 -0.60 -16.78 2.42
CA ALA A 75 -1.32 -16.29 1.24
C ALA A 75 -0.51 -16.39 -0.07
N LEU A 76 0.83 -16.39 0.01
CA LEU A 76 1.74 -16.47 -1.14
C LEU A 76 2.52 -17.80 -1.13
N PRO A 77 1.87 -18.93 -1.45
CA PRO A 77 2.49 -20.27 -1.35
C PRO A 77 3.56 -20.54 -2.41
N CYS A 78 3.73 -19.65 -3.39
CA CYS A 78 4.68 -19.81 -4.49
C CYS A 78 5.52 -18.55 -4.71
N LYS A 79 6.75 -18.76 -5.20
CA LYS A 79 7.63 -17.66 -5.62
C LYS A 79 7.06 -17.03 -6.88
N MET A 80 6.75 -15.74 -6.81
CA MET A 80 6.38 -14.94 -7.98
C MET A 80 7.62 -14.25 -8.55
N ILE A 81 7.63 -14.02 -9.86
CA ILE A 81 8.77 -13.35 -10.52
C ILE A 81 8.92 -11.93 -9.97
N GLY A 82 9.99 -11.69 -9.21
CA GLY A 82 10.31 -10.39 -8.61
C GLY A 82 9.52 -10.04 -7.35
N MET A 83 8.88 -11.03 -6.71
CA MET A 83 8.27 -10.92 -5.38
C MET A 83 8.16 -12.30 -4.76
N ASP A 84 8.96 -12.59 -3.75
CA ASP A 84 8.89 -13.82 -2.96
C ASP A 84 8.53 -13.53 -1.49
N ALA A 85 8.28 -14.59 -0.73
CA ALA A 85 7.85 -14.48 0.67
C ALA A 85 8.89 -13.76 1.54
N GLU A 86 10.18 -13.97 1.32
CA GLU A 86 11.23 -13.31 2.10
C GLU A 86 11.32 -11.80 1.79
N GLN A 87 11.21 -11.42 0.52
CA GLN A 87 11.11 -10.01 0.14
C GLN A 87 9.86 -9.36 0.72
N MET A 88 8.73 -10.07 0.76
CA MET A 88 7.51 -9.55 1.37
C MET A 88 7.67 -9.35 2.89
N LYS A 89 8.29 -10.29 3.61
CA LYS A 89 8.61 -10.12 5.02
C LYS A 89 9.50 -8.89 5.24
N GLN A 90 10.57 -8.75 4.43
CA GLN A 90 11.44 -7.58 4.51
C GLN A 90 10.65 -6.27 4.28
N TYR A 91 9.74 -6.26 3.31
CA TYR A 91 8.87 -5.10 3.06
C TYR A 91 7.95 -4.77 4.25
N ILE A 92 7.33 -5.77 4.88
CA ILE A 92 6.49 -5.59 6.06
C ILE A 92 7.30 -5.03 7.24
N ARG A 93 8.52 -5.52 7.46
CA ARG A 93 9.46 -4.97 8.46
C ARG A 93 9.82 -3.50 8.17
N TYR A 94 10.08 -3.18 6.91
CA TYR A 94 10.33 -1.79 6.49
C TYR A 94 9.12 -0.89 6.77
N VAL A 95 7.89 -1.35 6.52
CA VAL A 95 6.66 -0.62 6.86
C VAL A 95 6.52 -0.43 8.36
N GLY A 96 6.84 -1.46 9.17
CA GLY A 96 6.90 -1.38 10.62
C GLY A 96 7.90 -0.32 11.12
N ASP A 97 9.09 -0.29 10.56
CA ASP A 97 10.12 0.71 10.89
C ASP A 97 9.71 2.14 10.49
N ARG A 98 8.98 2.29 9.37
CA ARG A 98 8.39 3.58 8.99
C ARG A 98 7.38 4.05 10.03
N LEU A 99 6.48 3.18 10.48
CA LEU A 99 5.52 3.51 11.52
C LEU A 99 6.22 3.90 12.82
N MET A 100 7.26 3.17 13.23
CA MET A 100 8.05 3.52 14.43
C MET A 100 8.62 4.94 14.34
N LYS A 101 9.20 5.30 13.20
CA LYS A 101 9.73 6.68 12.98
C LYS A 101 8.62 7.73 13.04
N GLN A 102 7.44 7.46 12.47
CA GLN A 102 6.29 8.38 12.53
C GLN A 102 5.79 8.58 13.97
N LEU A 103 5.87 7.55 14.82
CA LEU A 103 5.54 7.61 16.24
C LEU A 103 6.68 8.22 17.10
N GLY A 104 7.77 8.67 16.49
CA GLY A 104 8.93 9.23 17.20
C GLY A 104 9.78 8.18 17.92
N GLN A 105 9.70 6.91 17.51
CA GLN A 105 10.42 5.79 18.09
C GLN A 105 11.60 5.34 17.21
N GLN A 106 12.54 4.60 17.80
CA GLN A 106 13.62 3.98 17.03
C GLN A 106 13.11 2.79 16.22
N PRO A 107 13.63 2.56 15.01
CA PRO A 107 13.34 1.37 14.23
C PRO A 107 13.62 0.08 15.00
N ILE A 108 12.83 -0.97 14.72
CA ILE A 108 12.97 -2.29 15.36
C ILE A 108 13.86 -3.21 14.53
N PHE A 109 13.68 -3.21 13.22
CA PHE A 109 14.23 -4.21 12.30
C PHE A 109 15.43 -3.70 11.50
N GLY A 110 15.57 -2.38 11.32
CA GLY A 110 16.57 -1.78 10.43
C GLY A 110 16.40 -2.22 8.96
N ALA A 111 15.16 -2.49 8.56
CA ALA A 111 14.85 -3.03 7.24
C ALA A 111 14.85 -1.95 6.16
N GLU A 112 15.37 -2.30 4.97
CA GLU A 112 15.29 -1.48 3.77
C GLU A 112 14.17 -1.97 2.85
N ASN A 113 13.65 -1.08 2.01
CA ASN A 113 12.61 -1.43 1.03
C ASN A 113 13.20 -2.35 -0.06
N PRO A 114 12.78 -3.62 -0.17
CA PRO A 114 13.29 -4.53 -1.19
C PRO A 114 12.70 -4.26 -2.58
N PHE A 115 11.68 -3.40 -2.67
CA PHE A 115 10.92 -3.16 -3.89
C PHE A 115 11.12 -1.71 -4.37
N ALA A 116 12.20 -1.43 -5.10
CA ALA A 116 12.47 -0.11 -5.67
C ALA A 116 11.30 0.43 -6.50
N TRP A 117 10.52 -0.45 -7.16
CA TRP A 117 9.34 -0.08 -7.94
C TRP A 117 8.19 0.46 -7.08
N MET A 118 8.14 0.16 -5.78
CA MET A 118 7.15 0.75 -4.86
C MET A 118 7.38 2.24 -4.63
N GLU A 119 8.61 2.70 -4.71
CA GLU A 119 8.92 4.13 -4.61
C GLU A 119 8.40 4.91 -5.81
N THR A 120 8.54 4.35 -7.01
CA THR A 120 8.00 4.94 -8.26
C THR A 120 6.47 5.06 -8.19
N ILE A 121 5.78 4.03 -7.74
CA ILE A 121 4.32 4.04 -7.56
C ILE A 121 3.90 5.08 -6.51
N SER A 122 4.65 5.20 -5.42
CA SER A 122 4.39 6.20 -4.37
C SER A 122 4.56 7.63 -4.88
N LEU A 123 5.51 7.87 -5.78
CA LEU A 123 5.69 9.17 -6.43
C LEU A 123 4.55 9.50 -7.41
N GLU A 124 4.11 8.53 -8.20
CA GLU A 124 2.97 8.67 -9.09
C GLU A 124 1.65 8.95 -8.33
N GLY A 125 1.48 8.38 -7.15
CA GLY A 125 0.32 8.62 -6.27
C GLY A 125 0.23 10.03 -5.71
N LYS A 126 1.33 10.80 -5.72
CA LYS A 126 1.37 12.21 -5.29
C LYS A 126 0.94 13.19 -6.38
N THR A 127 0.78 12.76 -7.62
CA THR A 127 0.22 13.58 -8.70
C THR A 127 -1.26 13.86 -8.43
N ASN A 128 -1.72 15.07 -8.80
CA ASN A 128 -3.08 15.55 -8.52
C ASN A 128 -4.13 14.51 -8.97
N PHE A 129 -4.88 13.99 -8.02
CA PHE A 129 -5.91 12.97 -8.24
C PHE A 129 -6.90 13.33 -9.35
N PHE A 130 -7.29 14.60 -9.42
CA PHE A 130 -8.25 15.06 -10.41
C PHE A 130 -7.66 15.09 -11.82
N GLU A 131 -6.40 15.47 -11.99
CA GLU A 131 -5.72 15.47 -13.29
C GLU A 131 -5.50 14.05 -13.82
N LYS A 132 -5.08 13.12 -12.96
CA LYS A 132 -4.87 11.72 -13.34
C LYS A 132 -6.17 11.06 -13.75
N ARG A 133 -7.27 11.31 -13.02
CA ARG A 133 -8.58 10.74 -13.33
C ARG A 133 -9.13 11.19 -14.68
N VAL A 134 -8.98 12.47 -15.02
CA VAL A 134 -9.39 13.02 -16.31
C VAL A 134 -8.53 12.45 -17.44
N GLY A 135 -7.22 12.32 -17.24
CA GLY A 135 -6.29 11.73 -18.21
C GLY A 135 -6.57 10.24 -18.49
N ASP A 136 -6.86 9.45 -17.45
CA ASP A 136 -7.16 8.02 -17.61
C ASP A 136 -8.53 7.78 -18.25
N TYR A 137 -9.52 8.64 -18.00
CA TYR A 137 -10.84 8.60 -18.64
C TYR A 137 -10.75 8.98 -20.12
N SER A 138 -10.00 10.02 -20.46
CA SER A 138 -9.83 10.46 -21.84
C SER A 138 -9.04 9.44 -22.68
N LYS A 139 -8.06 8.74 -22.10
CA LYS A 139 -7.33 7.66 -22.80
C LYS A 139 -8.24 6.47 -23.09
N ARG A 140 -9.09 6.05 -22.13
CA ARG A 140 -10.05 4.96 -22.37
C ARG A 140 -11.08 5.29 -23.43
N MET A 141 -11.63 6.51 -23.43
CA MET A 141 -12.57 6.94 -24.47
C MET A 141 -11.93 7.04 -25.86
N ALA A 142 -10.60 7.29 -25.92
CA ALA A 142 -9.86 7.30 -27.19
C ALA A 142 -9.50 5.90 -27.69
N GLU A 143 -9.32 4.93 -26.78
CA GLU A 143 -9.04 3.52 -27.11
C GLU A 143 -10.32 2.71 -27.39
N GLU A 144 -11.44 3.05 -26.75
CA GLU A 144 -12.77 2.49 -27.01
C GLU A 144 -13.53 3.32 -28.08
N GLY A 145 -12.90 3.58 -29.20
CA GLY A 145 -13.51 4.27 -30.36
C GLY A 145 -14.68 3.50 -31.00
N ASP A 146 -15.45 2.77 -30.19
CA ASP A 146 -16.67 2.10 -30.57
C ASP A 146 -17.86 2.84 -29.93
N SER A 147 -18.68 3.40 -30.81
CA SER A 147 -19.88 4.15 -30.49
C SER A 147 -20.81 3.33 -29.62
N VAL A 148 -21.09 3.83 -28.41
CA VAL A 148 -22.25 3.39 -27.64
C VAL A 148 -23.48 3.66 -28.51
N ARG A 149 -24.08 2.63 -29.09
CA ARG A 149 -25.36 2.69 -29.80
C ARG A 149 -26.46 2.71 -28.76
N PHE A 150 -27.19 3.81 -28.71
CA PHE A 150 -28.41 3.98 -27.90
C PHE A 150 -29.66 3.54 -28.69
N ASP A 151 -29.57 2.51 -29.51
CA ASP A 151 -30.62 2.06 -30.44
C ASP A 151 -31.27 0.75 -29.98
N GLU A 152 -31.42 0.51 -28.70
CA GLU A 152 -32.30 -0.54 -28.21
C GLU A 152 -33.64 0.09 -27.81
N GLU A 153 -34.61 0.03 -28.72
CA GLU A 153 -36.04 0.26 -28.42
C GLU A 153 -36.52 -0.85 -27.48
N PHE A 154 -37.20 -0.43 -26.41
CA PHE A 154 -37.90 -1.34 -25.48
C PHE A 154 -39.23 -1.79 -26.07
#